data_518db8d3187dbd09277ff0734d9b0c9d
#
_entry.id   518db8d3187dbd09277ff0734d9b0c9d
#
_cell.length_a   1.000
_cell.length_b   1.000
_cell.length_c   1.000
_cell.angle_alpha   90.00
_cell.angle_beta   90.00
_cell.angle_gamma   90.00
#
_symmetry.space_group_name_H-M   'P 1'
#
loop_
_entity.id
_entity.type
_entity.pdbx_description
1 polymer ?
#
loop_
_entity_poly.entity_id
_entity_poly.type
_entity_poly.pdbx_seq_one_letter_code
_entity_poly.pdbx_strand_id
1 'polypeptide(L)'
;PLHLDYTKVIILILWWRNFQLEYWRTFQLVSTYSADQKWTSASVDTTYVRADTVSMNSPLPIKKRDSLAHASGTLPKQGISRVMEESDINTINIMKAQGAKWTQIASKLTEDPLFCSIGLDESNEANFLTALCEGVVAVEDLTNVGTALRVNFGYLPKNGFGVTTPGEITLDDIERVLAAADGDGNSISVICIALSTYKKLRQTQGAKELAATYRGQIFDSDTSLPTPTSSLFDEAFADQYNGVRFLKIDRSIIYEKNGVRKAYKPWNANRLVYLTTENVGSLVWGTLAEKTSPVEGVVYTTVDEMKLISRFRTANPLVETTAGQMLALTVIEGVDQIYYQDITDAQTVDAEKEAQDSTDVKVTIWGDTYKKTEFVQELNKITGGKLTAKSADEKIIARVNELNDEDEATLKATVESHKSE
;
A
#
# COMPACT_ATOMS: atom_id res chain seq x y z
N PRO A 1 -13.12 18.18 -46.43
CA PRO A 1 -13.15 17.28 -45.29
C PRO A 1 -11.91 17.57 -44.43
N LEU A 2 -12.13 18.39 -43.38
CA LEU A 2 -11.09 18.62 -42.39
C LEU A 2 -11.04 17.37 -41.52
N HIS A 3 -10.02 16.53 -41.72
CA HIS A 3 -9.64 15.50 -40.80
C HIS A 3 -9.20 16.19 -39.50
N LEU A 4 -10.09 16.29 -38.54
CA LEU A 4 -9.73 16.75 -37.21
C LEU A 4 -8.84 15.67 -36.59
N ASP A 5 -7.62 16.02 -36.29
CA ASP A 5 -6.72 15.17 -35.53
C ASP A 5 -7.14 15.25 -34.06
N TYR A 6 -8.12 14.40 -33.71
CA TYR A 6 -8.69 14.31 -32.36
C TYR A 6 -7.61 14.04 -31.29
N THR A 7 -6.52 13.38 -31.68
CA THR A 7 -5.40 13.09 -30.80
C THR A 7 -4.78 14.36 -30.25
N LYS A 8 -4.56 15.37 -31.11
CA LYS A 8 -3.98 16.66 -30.68
C LYS A 8 -4.91 17.45 -29.77
N VAL A 9 -6.22 17.40 -30.03
CA VAL A 9 -7.22 18.11 -29.20
C VAL A 9 -7.35 17.44 -27.85
N ILE A 10 -7.39 16.11 -27.79
CA ILE A 10 -7.43 15.35 -26.53
C ILE A 10 -6.17 15.60 -25.73
N ILE A 11 -4.98 15.55 -26.35
CA ILE A 11 -3.69 15.80 -25.68
C ILE A 11 -3.64 17.22 -25.11
N LEU A 12 -4.10 18.24 -25.85
CA LEU A 12 -4.14 19.62 -25.38
C LEU A 12 -5.08 19.81 -24.18
N ILE A 13 -6.23 19.13 -24.17
CA ILE A 13 -7.18 19.23 -23.07
C ILE A 13 -6.71 18.45 -21.84
N LEU A 14 -6.05 17.31 -22.04
CA LEU A 14 -5.43 16.53 -20.96
C LEU A 14 -4.27 17.29 -20.29
N TRP A 15 -3.53 18.08 -21.06
CA TRP A 15 -2.43 18.92 -20.52
C TRP A 15 -2.93 20.02 -19.57
N TRP A 16 -4.14 20.53 -19.78
CA TRP A 16 -4.78 21.53 -18.91
C TRP A 16 -5.29 20.94 -17.60
N ARG A 17 -5.49 19.62 -17.53
CA ARG A 17 -6.05 18.92 -16.37
C ARG A 17 -5.00 18.41 -15.36
N ASN A 18 -3.72 18.66 -15.57
CA ASN A 18 -2.63 18.30 -14.67
C ASN A 18 -2.70 18.91 -13.25
N PHE A 19 -3.87 19.45 -12.85
CA PHE A 19 -4.09 20.05 -11.52
C PHE A 19 -4.82 19.16 -10.53
N GLN A 20 -5.33 17.99 -10.91
CA GLN A 20 -5.80 17.03 -9.94
C GLN A 20 -4.71 15.99 -9.73
N LEU A 21 -4.17 15.96 -8.50
CA LEU A 21 -3.19 14.99 -8.04
C LEU A 21 -3.71 13.57 -8.31
N GLU A 22 -3.25 12.97 -9.37
CA GLU A 22 -3.40 11.54 -9.63
C GLU A 22 -2.26 10.88 -8.88
N TYR A 23 -2.55 10.18 -7.77
CA TYR A 23 -1.54 9.61 -6.89
C TYR A 23 -0.66 8.57 -7.62
N TRP A 24 -1.24 7.76 -8.52
CA TRP A 24 -0.46 6.79 -9.29
C TRP A 24 0.62 7.45 -10.17
N ARG A 25 0.41 8.71 -10.62
CA ARG A 25 1.43 9.49 -11.33
C ARG A 25 2.41 10.16 -10.38
N THR A 26 1.97 10.53 -9.18
CA THR A 26 2.81 11.13 -8.14
C THR A 26 3.86 10.14 -7.64
N PHE A 27 3.50 8.87 -7.50
CA PHE A 27 4.41 7.78 -7.13
C PHE A 27 5.29 7.29 -8.27
N GLN A 28 5.32 7.99 -9.42
CA GLN A 28 6.19 7.70 -10.55
C GLN A 28 6.20 6.21 -10.95
N LEU A 29 5.02 5.58 -10.97
CA LEU A 29 4.90 4.19 -11.39
C LEU A 29 5.51 4.03 -12.79
N VAL A 30 6.41 3.08 -12.93
CA VAL A 30 7.03 2.76 -14.21
C VAL A 30 5.99 2.13 -15.12
N SER A 31 5.72 2.76 -16.27
CA SER A 31 4.84 2.17 -17.29
C SER A 31 5.55 1.03 -17.99
N THR A 32 5.08 -0.21 -17.79
CA THR A 32 5.70 -1.42 -18.31
C THR A 32 4.78 -2.11 -19.31
N TYR A 33 5.28 -2.32 -20.53
CA TYR A 33 4.53 -3.03 -21.57
C TYR A 33 4.68 -4.55 -21.43
N SER A 34 3.57 -5.27 -21.43
CA SER A 34 3.51 -6.73 -21.42
C SER A 34 2.97 -7.26 -22.75
N ALA A 35 3.80 -7.93 -23.52
CA ALA A 35 3.43 -8.49 -24.82
C ALA A 35 2.53 -9.74 -24.69
N ASP A 36 2.67 -10.49 -23.62
CA ASP A 36 1.91 -11.71 -23.33
C ASP A 36 0.66 -11.46 -22.46
N GLN A 37 0.34 -10.19 -22.21
CA GLN A 37 -0.82 -9.75 -21.40
C GLN A 37 -0.82 -10.32 -19.98
N LYS A 38 0.37 -10.62 -19.45
CA LYS A 38 0.58 -11.09 -18.09
C LYS A 38 1.30 -10.04 -17.27
N TRP A 39 1.07 -10.07 -15.99
CA TRP A 39 1.83 -9.29 -15.04
C TRP A 39 2.55 -10.23 -14.07
N THR A 40 3.70 -9.80 -13.61
CA THR A 40 4.46 -10.48 -12.55
C THR A 40 4.91 -9.44 -11.54
N SER A 41 4.71 -9.71 -10.26
CA SER A 41 5.32 -8.96 -9.16
C SER A 41 6.41 -9.84 -8.57
N ALA A 42 7.62 -9.32 -8.50
CA ALA A 42 8.73 -9.97 -7.84
C ALA A 42 9.06 -9.18 -6.57
N SER A 43 8.98 -9.82 -5.42
CA SER A 43 9.56 -9.30 -4.20
C SER A 43 10.94 -9.93 -4.04
N VAL A 44 11.97 -9.10 -4.13
CA VAL A 44 13.35 -9.49 -3.82
C VAL A 44 13.66 -8.90 -2.47
N ASP A 45 13.97 -9.73 -1.49
CA ASP A 45 14.49 -9.23 -0.22
C ASP A 45 15.83 -8.51 -0.50
N THR A 46 15.81 -7.20 -0.32
CA THR A 46 16.97 -6.33 -0.55
C THR A 46 17.78 -6.08 0.71
N THR A 47 17.57 -6.88 1.76
CA THR A 47 18.29 -6.75 3.01
C THR A 47 19.77 -7.11 2.80
N TYR A 48 20.63 -6.10 2.84
CA TYR A 48 22.07 -6.29 2.70
C TYR A 48 22.67 -6.79 4.01
N VAL A 49 23.19 -8.01 4.01
CA VAL A 49 23.86 -8.60 5.17
C VAL A 49 25.35 -8.24 5.16
N ARG A 50 25.84 -7.75 6.30
CA ARG A 50 27.27 -7.46 6.48
C ARG A 50 28.11 -8.71 6.23
N ALA A 51 29.23 -8.56 5.51
CA ALA A 51 30.22 -9.61 5.38
C ALA A 51 30.94 -9.90 6.73
N ASP A 52 31.13 -11.18 7.02
CA ASP A 52 31.88 -11.58 8.21
C ASP A 52 33.40 -11.42 7.99
N THR A 53 34.11 -11.05 9.03
CA THR A 53 35.59 -11.07 9.02
C THR A 53 36.05 -12.48 9.31
N VAL A 54 36.77 -13.08 8.37
CA VAL A 54 37.27 -14.46 8.49
C VAL A 54 38.77 -14.48 8.47
N SER A 55 39.37 -15.53 9.07
CA SER A 55 40.83 -15.75 9.00
C SER A 55 41.22 -16.19 7.58
N MET A 56 42.51 -15.94 7.21
CA MET A 56 43.04 -16.19 5.85
C MET A 56 42.81 -17.62 5.35
N ASN A 57 42.75 -18.60 6.25
CA ASN A 57 42.64 -20.02 5.91
C ASN A 57 41.25 -20.62 6.23
N SER A 58 40.27 -19.80 6.58
CA SER A 58 38.90 -20.24 6.84
C SER A 58 38.05 -20.22 5.57
N PRO A 59 37.13 -21.19 5.39
CA PRO A 59 36.13 -21.12 4.34
C PRO A 59 35.21 -19.89 4.57
N LEU A 60 34.76 -19.30 3.48
CA LEU A 60 33.80 -18.18 3.56
C LEU A 60 32.44 -18.66 4.09
N PRO A 61 31.82 -17.94 5.06
CA PRO A 61 30.53 -18.30 5.56
C PRO A 61 29.46 -18.12 4.47
N ILE A 62 28.63 -19.14 4.30
CA ILE A 62 27.55 -19.14 3.32
C ILE A 62 26.39 -18.38 3.95
N LYS A 63 25.95 -17.30 3.30
CA LYS A 63 24.73 -16.57 3.67
C LYS A 63 23.53 -17.21 2.99
N LYS A 64 22.39 -17.20 3.68
CA LYS A 64 21.12 -17.69 3.15
C LYS A 64 20.72 -16.84 1.94
N ARG A 65 20.20 -17.50 0.90
CA ARG A 65 19.56 -16.80 -0.22
C ARG A 65 18.08 -16.72 0.07
N ASP A 66 17.54 -15.51 0.07
CA ASP A 66 16.14 -15.29 0.33
C ASP A 66 15.26 -15.82 -0.81
N SER A 67 14.06 -16.26 -0.47
CA SER A 67 13.12 -16.79 -1.45
C SER A 67 12.46 -15.64 -2.20
N LEU A 68 12.50 -15.67 -3.54
CA LEU A 68 11.67 -14.80 -4.34
C LEU A 68 10.20 -15.20 -4.19
N ALA A 69 9.39 -14.27 -3.66
CA ALA A 69 7.95 -14.39 -3.77
C ALA A 69 7.49 -13.81 -5.11
N HIS A 70 6.76 -14.59 -5.89
CA HIS A 70 6.20 -14.16 -7.16
C HIS A 70 4.68 -14.21 -7.10
N ALA A 71 4.04 -13.08 -7.40
CA ALA A 71 2.64 -13.06 -7.78
C ALA A 71 2.54 -12.81 -9.29
N SER A 72 1.67 -13.52 -9.98
CA SER A 72 1.48 -13.36 -11.43
C SER A 72 0.03 -13.60 -11.81
N GLY A 73 -0.38 -13.03 -12.93
CA GLY A 73 -1.72 -13.21 -13.46
C GLY A 73 -1.89 -12.59 -14.84
N THR A 74 -3.11 -12.62 -15.34
CA THR A 74 -3.48 -11.97 -16.60
C THR A 74 -3.94 -10.55 -16.36
N LEU A 75 -3.66 -9.63 -17.29
CA LEU A 75 -4.10 -8.25 -17.22
C LEU A 75 -5.64 -8.17 -17.37
N PRO A 76 -6.33 -7.45 -16.47
CA PRO A 76 -7.76 -7.23 -16.60
C PRO A 76 -8.05 -6.23 -17.71
N LYS A 77 -9.14 -6.47 -18.44
CA LYS A 77 -9.68 -5.48 -19.37
C LYS A 77 -10.56 -4.50 -18.62
N GLN A 78 -10.25 -3.23 -18.75
CA GLN A 78 -11.05 -2.13 -18.23
C GLN A 78 -11.73 -1.42 -19.41
N GLY A 79 -12.96 -0.96 -19.22
CA GLY A 79 -13.69 -0.29 -20.29
C GLY A 79 -14.82 0.57 -19.78
N ILE A 80 -15.09 1.64 -20.54
CA ILE A 80 -16.17 2.58 -20.32
C ILE A 80 -16.72 3.01 -21.67
N SER A 81 -18.03 3.24 -21.77
CA SER A 81 -18.64 3.73 -22.99
C SER A 81 -19.66 4.82 -22.70
N ARG A 82 -19.84 5.69 -23.67
CA ARG A 82 -20.86 6.73 -23.68
C ARG A 82 -21.57 6.74 -25.03
N VAL A 83 -22.86 6.98 -25.00
CA VAL A 83 -23.70 6.97 -26.19
C VAL A 83 -24.24 8.36 -26.42
N MET A 84 -24.11 8.84 -27.65
CA MET A 84 -24.73 10.06 -28.15
C MET A 84 -25.99 9.68 -28.95
N GLU A 85 -27.13 10.11 -28.51
CA GLU A 85 -28.40 9.83 -29.15
C GLU A 85 -28.61 10.68 -30.41
N GLU A 86 -29.60 10.32 -31.23
CA GLU A 86 -29.94 11.04 -32.45
C GLU A 86 -30.30 12.51 -32.18
N SER A 87 -30.95 12.82 -31.04
CA SER A 87 -31.26 14.18 -30.59
C SER A 87 -30.01 15.06 -30.44
N ASP A 88 -28.95 14.49 -29.87
CA ASP A 88 -27.66 15.17 -29.66
C ASP A 88 -26.93 15.39 -30.98
N ILE A 89 -26.94 14.37 -31.86
CA ILE A 89 -26.40 14.46 -33.22
C ILE A 89 -27.08 15.57 -34.01
N ASN A 90 -28.40 15.65 -33.93
CA ASN A 90 -29.22 16.71 -34.58
C ASN A 90 -28.88 18.08 -34.00
N THR A 91 -28.69 18.21 -32.69
CA THR A 91 -28.28 19.46 -32.05
C THR A 91 -26.94 19.94 -32.61
N ILE A 92 -25.95 19.03 -32.74
CA ILE A 92 -24.67 19.37 -33.35
C ILE A 92 -24.81 19.80 -34.83
N ASN A 93 -25.68 19.13 -35.59
CA ASN A 93 -25.90 19.48 -36.98
C ASN A 93 -26.56 20.86 -37.11
N ILE A 94 -27.52 21.21 -36.23
CA ILE A 94 -28.12 22.53 -36.16
C ILE A 94 -27.09 23.59 -35.82
N MET A 95 -26.22 23.34 -34.81
CA MET A 95 -25.16 24.26 -34.46
C MET A 95 -24.22 24.52 -35.65
N LYS A 96 -23.87 23.48 -36.42
CA LYS A 96 -23.08 23.60 -37.66
C LYS A 96 -23.79 24.46 -38.71
N ALA A 97 -25.10 24.22 -38.92
CA ALA A 97 -25.92 24.97 -39.91
C ALA A 97 -26.08 26.43 -39.51
N GLN A 98 -26.15 26.75 -38.25
CA GLN A 98 -26.29 28.11 -37.70
C GLN A 98 -24.94 28.88 -37.65
N GLY A 99 -23.84 28.29 -38.08
CA GLY A 99 -22.51 28.92 -38.06
C GLY A 99 -21.96 29.13 -36.65
N ALA A 100 -22.29 28.26 -35.72
CA ALA A 100 -21.73 28.30 -34.37
C ALA A 100 -20.19 28.24 -34.39
N LYS A 101 -19.56 28.90 -33.42
CA LYS A 101 -18.13 28.94 -33.35
C LYS A 101 -17.56 27.49 -33.27
N TRP A 102 -16.52 27.23 -34.07
CA TRP A 102 -15.89 25.92 -34.15
C TRP A 102 -15.49 25.35 -32.79
N THR A 103 -15.04 26.20 -31.86
CA THR A 103 -14.69 25.81 -30.48
C THR A 103 -15.86 25.18 -29.73
N GLN A 104 -17.09 25.65 -29.94
CA GLN A 104 -18.28 25.11 -29.29
C GLN A 104 -18.68 23.74 -29.87
N ILE A 105 -18.55 23.58 -31.18
CA ILE A 105 -18.81 22.29 -31.85
C ILE A 105 -17.73 21.28 -31.45
N ALA A 106 -16.46 21.68 -31.44
CA ALA A 106 -15.35 20.85 -31.04
C ALA A 106 -15.46 20.37 -29.59
N SER A 107 -15.85 21.25 -28.66
CA SER A 107 -16.04 20.85 -27.25
C SER A 107 -17.09 19.75 -27.09
N LYS A 108 -18.20 19.82 -27.83
CA LYS A 108 -19.24 18.78 -27.82
C LYS A 108 -18.76 17.45 -28.42
N LEU A 109 -17.98 17.50 -29.50
CA LEU A 109 -17.45 16.30 -30.17
C LEU A 109 -16.34 15.62 -29.39
N THR A 110 -15.59 16.35 -28.57
CA THR A 110 -14.49 15.83 -27.76
C THR A 110 -14.88 15.43 -26.33
N GLU A 111 -16.12 15.78 -25.92
CA GLU A 111 -16.61 15.49 -24.56
C GLU A 111 -16.58 13.98 -24.25
N ASP A 112 -17.09 13.15 -25.15
CA ASP A 112 -17.20 11.70 -24.93
C ASP A 112 -15.84 10.98 -24.96
N PRO A 113 -14.92 11.21 -25.93
CA PRO A 113 -13.58 10.66 -25.89
C PRO A 113 -12.79 11.05 -24.64
N LEU A 114 -12.91 12.31 -24.22
CA LEU A 114 -12.29 12.82 -23.00
C LEU A 114 -12.85 12.13 -21.76
N PHE A 115 -14.19 12.02 -21.66
CA PHE A 115 -14.85 11.31 -20.57
C PHE A 115 -14.37 9.87 -20.47
N CYS A 116 -14.25 9.14 -21.58
CA CYS A 116 -13.76 7.78 -21.60
C CYS A 116 -12.30 7.68 -21.14
N SER A 117 -11.44 8.57 -21.63
CA SER A 117 -10.03 8.58 -21.22
C SER A 117 -9.85 8.83 -19.72
N ILE A 118 -10.60 9.80 -19.20
CA ILE A 118 -10.58 10.14 -17.77
C ILE A 118 -11.13 9.00 -16.92
N GLY A 119 -12.23 8.36 -17.35
CA GLY A 119 -12.81 7.23 -16.64
C GLY A 119 -11.84 6.05 -16.49
N LEU A 120 -10.96 5.83 -17.48
CA LEU A 120 -9.91 4.84 -17.40
C LEU A 120 -8.81 5.25 -16.40
N ASP A 121 -8.44 6.53 -16.34
CA ASP A 121 -7.49 7.03 -15.34
C ASP A 121 -8.05 6.92 -13.91
N GLU A 122 -9.32 7.26 -13.71
CA GLU A 122 -10.00 7.09 -12.42
C GLU A 122 -10.02 5.62 -11.96
N SER A 123 -10.15 4.68 -12.90
CA SER A 123 -10.08 3.25 -12.59
C SER A 123 -8.67 2.81 -12.17
N ASN A 124 -7.62 3.30 -12.84
CA ASN A 124 -6.24 3.05 -12.43
C ASN A 124 -5.94 3.65 -11.05
N GLU A 125 -6.42 4.87 -10.80
CA GLU A 125 -6.27 5.54 -9.50
C GLU A 125 -6.93 4.74 -8.38
N ALA A 126 -8.16 4.25 -8.60
CA ALA A 126 -8.87 3.41 -7.64
C ALA A 126 -8.10 2.14 -7.32
N ASN A 127 -7.66 1.43 -8.37
CA ASN A 127 -6.90 0.19 -8.23
C ASN A 127 -5.58 0.42 -7.50
N PHE A 128 -4.86 1.49 -7.83
CA PHE A 128 -3.60 1.84 -7.19
C PHE A 128 -3.79 2.14 -5.69
N LEU A 129 -4.71 3.03 -5.34
CA LEU A 129 -4.94 3.40 -3.95
C LEU A 129 -5.41 2.21 -3.10
N THR A 130 -6.26 1.36 -3.67
CA THR A 130 -6.71 0.14 -2.99
C THR A 130 -5.57 -0.86 -2.83
N ALA A 131 -4.77 -1.07 -3.90
CA ALA A 131 -3.61 -1.95 -3.87
C ALA A 131 -2.60 -1.53 -2.82
N LEU A 132 -2.26 -0.24 -2.79
CA LEU A 132 -1.29 0.29 -1.84
C LEU A 132 -1.83 0.26 -0.40
N CYS A 133 -3.12 0.56 -0.21
CA CYS A 133 -3.74 0.59 1.11
C CYS A 133 -3.88 -0.81 1.72
N GLU A 134 -4.43 -1.76 0.94
CA GLU A 134 -4.84 -3.08 1.46
C GLU A 134 -3.88 -4.22 1.06
N GLY A 135 -2.93 -3.97 0.16
CA GLY A 135 -2.10 -5.01 -0.45
C GLY A 135 -2.89 -5.95 -1.38
N VAL A 136 -4.14 -5.61 -1.67
CA VAL A 136 -5.06 -6.40 -2.48
C VAL A 136 -5.84 -5.49 -3.41
N VAL A 137 -5.91 -5.84 -4.69
CA VAL A 137 -6.91 -5.27 -5.60
C VAL A 137 -8.07 -6.27 -5.69
N ALA A 138 -9.20 -5.89 -5.17
CA ALA A 138 -10.45 -6.62 -5.34
C ALA A 138 -11.40 -5.75 -6.15
N VAL A 139 -11.65 -6.14 -7.39
CA VAL A 139 -12.73 -5.54 -8.18
C VAL A 139 -13.99 -6.32 -7.84
N GLU A 140 -14.76 -5.78 -6.88
CA GLU A 140 -16.02 -6.37 -6.50
C GLU A 140 -17.05 -6.27 -7.64
N ASP A 141 -18.05 -7.14 -7.64
CA ASP A 141 -19.20 -7.16 -8.58
C ASP A 141 -19.98 -5.83 -8.66
N LEU A 142 -19.68 -4.88 -7.79
CA LEU A 142 -20.35 -3.57 -7.76
C LEU A 142 -20.13 -2.76 -9.05
N THR A 143 -19.00 -2.97 -9.71
CA THR A 143 -18.64 -2.24 -10.95
C THR A 143 -18.47 -3.18 -12.15
N ASN A 144 -18.58 -4.49 -11.96
CA ASN A 144 -18.24 -5.46 -13.00
C ASN A 144 -19.38 -6.46 -13.27
N VAL A 145 -19.63 -6.73 -14.53
CA VAL A 145 -20.56 -7.77 -14.96
C VAL A 145 -19.72 -9.04 -15.21
N GLY A 146 -19.62 -9.88 -14.19
CA GLY A 146 -19.21 -11.27 -14.38
C GLY A 146 -17.72 -11.62 -14.20
N THR A 147 -16.87 -10.72 -13.69
CA THR A 147 -15.47 -11.07 -13.38
C THR A 147 -15.04 -10.44 -12.05
N ALA A 148 -15.05 -11.24 -10.98
CA ALA A 148 -14.40 -10.85 -9.73
C ALA A 148 -12.88 -11.01 -9.93
N LEU A 149 -12.16 -9.90 -10.15
CA LEU A 149 -10.70 -9.89 -10.11
C LEU A 149 -10.25 -9.69 -8.66
N ARG A 150 -9.50 -10.63 -8.13
CA ARG A 150 -8.81 -10.48 -6.86
C ARG A 150 -7.33 -10.75 -7.05
N VAL A 151 -6.52 -9.72 -6.87
CA VAL A 151 -5.07 -9.80 -6.91
C VAL A 151 -4.55 -9.50 -5.51
N ASN A 152 -3.80 -10.41 -4.93
CA ASN A 152 -3.14 -10.22 -3.65
C ASN A 152 -1.64 -10.07 -3.90
N PHE A 153 -1.07 -8.96 -3.49
CA PHE A 153 0.37 -8.66 -3.62
C PHE A 153 1.21 -9.25 -2.48
N GLY A 154 0.56 -9.87 -1.48
CA GLY A 154 1.24 -10.63 -0.43
C GLY A 154 1.95 -9.75 0.59
N TYR A 155 1.31 -8.69 1.10
CA TYR A 155 1.84 -7.91 2.20
C TYR A 155 2.23 -8.82 3.37
N LEU A 156 3.42 -8.58 3.92
CA LEU A 156 3.98 -9.44 4.95
C LEU A 156 3.29 -9.16 6.29
N PRO A 157 2.73 -10.19 6.96
CA PRO A 157 2.11 -10.01 8.27
C PRO A 157 3.06 -9.43 9.32
N LYS A 158 4.37 -9.74 9.23
CA LYS A 158 5.40 -9.18 10.12
C LYS A 158 5.52 -7.66 10.05
N ASN A 159 5.14 -7.06 8.92
CA ASN A 159 5.17 -5.62 8.68
C ASN A 159 3.82 -4.96 9.03
N GLY A 160 2.86 -5.72 9.56
CA GLY A 160 1.55 -5.26 10.00
C GLY A 160 1.55 -4.90 11.49
N PHE A 161 1.03 -3.70 11.80
CA PHE A 161 0.95 -3.16 13.16
C PHE A 161 -0.47 -2.73 13.50
N GLY A 162 -0.80 -2.82 14.77
CA GLY A 162 -1.98 -2.20 15.34
C GLY A 162 -1.63 -0.91 16.08
N VAL A 163 -2.54 -0.43 16.90
CA VAL A 163 -2.39 0.74 17.76
C VAL A 163 -2.52 0.36 19.23
N THR A 164 -2.02 1.20 20.11
CA THR A 164 -2.13 0.98 21.56
C THR A 164 -3.58 0.98 22.03
N THR A 165 -4.38 1.93 21.52
CA THR A 165 -5.82 2.02 21.81
C THR A 165 -6.60 1.93 20.50
N PRO A 166 -7.36 0.85 20.24
CA PRO A 166 -8.14 0.72 19.01
C PRO A 166 -9.05 1.92 18.74
N GLY A 167 -8.98 2.46 17.52
CA GLY A 167 -9.72 3.63 17.09
C GLY A 167 -9.00 4.96 17.27
N GLU A 168 -7.88 5.00 17.99
CA GLU A 168 -7.05 6.17 18.23
C GLU A 168 -5.65 5.96 17.66
N ILE A 169 -5.06 6.99 17.07
CA ILE A 169 -3.69 6.98 16.57
C ILE A 169 -2.88 8.01 17.35
N THR A 170 -1.73 7.61 17.85
CA THR A 170 -0.79 8.46 18.58
C THR A 170 0.56 8.55 17.88
N LEU A 171 1.43 9.46 18.31
CA LEU A 171 2.81 9.52 17.80
C LEU A 171 3.60 8.28 18.19
N ASP A 172 3.40 7.77 19.40
CA ASP A 172 4.08 6.56 19.90
C ASP A 172 3.77 5.33 19.03
N ASP A 173 2.53 5.24 18.52
CA ASP A 173 2.14 4.18 17.61
C ASP A 173 2.88 4.27 16.27
N ILE A 174 3.10 5.49 15.76
CA ILE A 174 3.87 5.74 14.54
C ILE A 174 5.35 5.44 14.80
N GLU A 175 5.90 5.91 15.92
CA GLU A 175 7.29 5.70 16.30
C GLU A 175 7.64 4.21 16.42
N ARG A 176 6.72 3.39 16.94
CA ARG A 176 6.87 1.93 16.98
C ARG A 176 7.08 1.32 15.61
N VAL A 177 6.35 1.77 14.60
CA VAL A 177 6.51 1.28 13.21
C VAL A 177 7.84 1.75 12.62
N LEU A 178 8.21 3.01 12.86
CA LEU A 178 9.49 3.56 12.41
C LEU A 178 10.66 2.81 13.03
N ALA A 179 10.61 2.52 14.34
CA ALA A 179 11.63 1.76 15.05
C ALA A 179 11.72 0.30 14.55
N ALA A 180 10.59 -0.33 14.23
CA ALA A 180 10.58 -1.67 13.66
C ALA A 180 11.21 -1.70 12.27
N ALA A 181 10.91 -0.70 11.42
CA ALA A 181 11.52 -0.58 10.10
C ALA A 181 13.03 -0.36 10.18
N ASP A 182 13.49 0.50 11.09
CA ASP A 182 14.92 0.73 11.35
C ASP A 182 15.62 -0.56 11.86
N GLY A 183 14.94 -1.33 12.72
CA GLY A 183 15.41 -2.63 13.16
C GLY A 183 15.57 -3.65 12.04
N ASP A 184 14.75 -3.58 11.00
CA ASP A 184 14.88 -4.39 9.78
C ASP A 184 15.92 -3.81 8.79
N GLY A 185 16.54 -2.67 9.11
CA GLY A 185 17.50 -1.98 8.24
C GLY A 185 16.84 -1.14 7.14
N ASN A 186 15.56 -0.85 7.26
CA ASN A 186 14.77 -0.04 6.33
C ASN A 186 14.56 1.37 6.90
N SER A 187 14.73 2.40 6.08
CA SER A 187 14.44 3.78 6.44
C SER A 187 13.15 4.25 5.77
N ILE A 188 12.15 4.60 6.56
CA ILE A 188 10.88 5.14 6.05
C ILE A 188 11.09 6.57 5.57
N SER A 189 10.55 6.89 4.39
CA SER A 189 10.59 8.24 3.82
C SER A 189 9.22 8.90 3.76
N VAL A 190 8.15 8.10 3.56
CA VAL A 190 6.79 8.61 3.38
C VAL A 190 5.79 7.79 4.19
N ILE A 191 4.88 8.49 4.86
CA ILE A 191 3.73 7.90 5.54
C ILE A 191 2.46 8.33 4.81
N CYS A 192 1.80 7.37 4.16
CA CYS A 192 0.52 7.56 3.49
C CYS A 192 -0.60 7.45 4.52
N ILE A 193 -1.40 8.50 4.65
CA ILE A 193 -2.45 8.59 5.66
C ILE A 193 -3.70 9.28 5.09
N ALA A 194 -4.89 8.82 5.49
CA ALA A 194 -6.12 9.54 5.16
C ALA A 194 -6.14 10.92 5.80
N LEU A 195 -6.60 11.94 5.08
CA LEU A 195 -6.69 13.32 5.58
C LEU A 195 -7.53 13.43 6.87
N SER A 196 -8.59 12.61 7.00
CA SER A 196 -9.41 12.55 8.21
C SER A 196 -8.63 12.07 9.43
N THR A 197 -7.83 11.04 9.27
CA THR A 197 -6.99 10.44 10.31
C THR A 197 -5.81 11.33 10.66
N TYR A 198 -5.19 11.97 9.67
CA TYR A 198 -4.17 12.99 9.89
C TYR A 198 -4.70 14.18 10.73
N LYS A 199 -5.95 14.61 10.52
CA LYS A 199 -6.56 15.65 11.34
C LYS A 199 -6.73 15.20 12.80
N LYS A 200 -7.09 13.93 13.05
CA LYS A 200 -7.18 13.35 14.39
C LYS A 200 -5.80 13.29 15.05
N LEU A 201 -4.79 12.79 14.33
CA LEU A 201 -3.41 12.71 14.80
C LEU A 201 -2.89 14.09 15.29
N ARG A 202 -3.11 15.16 14.53
CA ARG A 202 -2.71 16.51 14.94
C ARG A 202 -3.40 17.04 16.20
N GLN A 203 -4.54 16.46 16.56
CA GLN A 203 -5.28 16.84 17.77
C GLN A 203 -4.78 16.12 19.02
N THR A 204 -3.96 15.07 18.87
CA THR A 204 -3.38 14.34 19.99
C THR A 204 -2.45 15.21 20.81
N GLN A 205 -2.29 14.87 22.08
CA GLN A 205 -1.43 15.64 22.99
C GLN A 205 0.03 15.61 22.51
N GLY A 206 0.56 14.43 22.13
CA GLY A 206 1.92 14.29 21.62
C GLY A 206 2.20 15.16 20.39
N ALA A 207 1.23 15.26 19.44
CA ALA A 207 1.38 16.13 18.27
C ALA A 207 1.44 17.62 18.63
N LYS A 208 0.69 18.06 19.65
CA LYS A 208 0.73 19.43 20.14
C LYS A 208 2.05 19.75 20.85
N GLU A 209 2.54 18.83 21.67
CA GLU A 209 3.80 18.94 22.39
C GLU A 209 4.99 18.95 21.42
N LEU A 210 5.01 18.07 20.42
CA LEU A 210 6.02 18.07 19.37
C LEU A 210 6.11 19.44 18.67
N ALA A 211 4.96 19.98 18.25
CA ALA A 211 4.91 21.26 17.57
C ALA A 211 5.30 22.45 18.48
N ALA A 212 4.96 22.39 19.78
CA ALA A 212 5.35 23.39 20.76
C ALA A 212 6.86 23.35 21.02
N THR A 213 7.43 22.15 21.19
CA THR A 213 8.88 21.93 21.34
C THR A 213 9.65 22.46 20.14
N TYR A 214 9.20 22.15 18.92
CA TYR A 214 9.79 22.64 17.68
C TYR A 214 9.84 24.18 17.61
N ARG A 215 8.83 24.85 18.18
CA ARG A 215 8.81 26.32 18.31
C ARG A 215 9.64 26.86 19.47
N GLY A 216 10.23 26.01 20.29
CA GLY A 216 10.94 26.42 21.51
C GLY A 216 10.02 26.96 22.58
N GLN A 217 8.74 26.58 22.61
CA GLN A 217 7.80 26.97 23.66
C GLN A 217 8.03 26.16 24.93
N ILE A 218 8.09 26.81 26.06
CA ILE A 218 8.11 26.15 27.38
C ILE A 218 6.65 25.93 27.80
N PHE A 219 6.30 24.68 28.12
CA PHE A 219 4.97 24.32 28.61
C PHE A 219 5.08 23.30 29.74
N ASP A 220 4.13 23.33 30.64
CA ASP A 220 3.94 22.34 31.69
C ASP A 220 2.88 21.31 31.25
N SER A 221 2.83 20.17 31.92
CA SER A 221 1.87 19.07 31.64
C SER A 221 0.41 19.51 31.65
N ASP A 222 0.08 20.56 32.43
CA ASP A 222 -1.27 21.09 32.57
C ASP A 222 -1.60 22.22 31.57
N THR A 223 -0.66 22.57 30.68
CA THR A 223 -0.87 23.64 29.70
C THR A 223 -1.71 23.13 28.53
N SER A 224 -2.86 23.78 28.28
CA SER A 224 -3.68 23.48 27.10
C SER A 224 -3.02 24.04 25.84
N LEU A 225 -2.37 23.17 25.09
CA LEU A 225 -1.72 23.54 23.84
C LEU A 225 -2.72 23.59 22.67
N PRO A 226 -2.62 24.61 21.80
CA PRO A 226 -3.45 24.68 20.60
C PRO A 226 -3.08 23.60 19.58
N THR A 227 -4.05 23.14 18.79
CA THR A 227 -3.79 22.22 17.68
C THR A 227 -2.88 22.90 16.65
N PRO A 228 -1.73 22.32 16.30
CA PRO A 228 -0.79 22.91 15.34
C PRO A 228 -1.40 23.01 13.94
N THR A 229 -0.90 23.94 13.13
CA THR A 229 -1.23 23.97 11.69
C THR A 229 -0.62 22.76 10.98
N SER A 230 -1.13 22.43 9.79
CA SER A 230 -0.61 21.29 9.02
C SER A 230 0.88 21.46 8.70
N SER A 231 1.30 22.65 8.24
CA SER A 231 2.70 22.92 7.90
C SER A 231 3.61 22.82 9.12
N LEU A 232 3.21 23.41 10.25
CA LEU A 232 4.01 23.34 11.46
C LEU A 232 4.20 21.91 11.97
N PHE A 233 3.14 21.11 11.93
CA PHE A 233 3.23 19.72 12.37
C PHE A 233 4.09 18.88 11.42
N ASP A 234 3.96 19.09 10.09
CA ASP A 234 4.79 18.40 9.10
C ASP A 234 6.28 18.74 9.25
N GLU A 235 6.61 20.02 9.47
CA GLU A 235 7.97 20.48 9.69
C GLU A 235 8.56 19.91 11.00
N ALA A 236 7.80 19.99 12.10
CA ALA A 236 8.22 19.45 13.38
C ALA A 236 8.42 17.92 13.35
N PHE A 237 7.53 17.22 12.65
CA PHE A 237 7.62 15.78 12.49
C PHE A 237 8.83 15.38 11.62
N ALA A 238 9.05 16.08 10.51
CA ALA A 238 10.18 15.82 9.64
C ALA A 238 11.53 16.09 10.34
N ASP A 239 11.61 17.10 11.17
CA ASP A 239 12.80 17.43 11.97
C ASP A 239 13.09 16.33 13.00
N GLN A 240 12.06 15.86 13.73
CA GLN A 240 12.18 14.81 14.74
C GLN A 240 12.52 13.44 14.15
N TYR A 241 11.98 13.09 12.97
CA TYR A 241 12.07 11.75 12.36
C TYR A 241 12.82 11.73 11.03
N ASN A 242 13.98 12.38 10.97
CA ASN A 242 14.94 12.31 9.85
C ASN A 242 14.34 12.59 8.46
N GLY A 243 13.42 13.53 8.36
CA GLY A 243 12.83 13.94 7.07
C GLY A 243 11.64 13.10 6.62
N VAL A 244 11.09 12.23 7.45
CA VAL A 244 9.86 11.49 7.15
C VAL A 244 8.70 12.46 6.91
N ARG A 245 7.97 12.28 5.83
CA ARG A 245 6.87 13.18 5.45
C ARG A 245 5.52 12.46 5.36
N PHE A 246 4.45 13.20 5.64
CA PHE A 246 3.08 12.71 5.45
C PHE A 246 2.58 12.97 4.03
N LEU A 247 2.09 11.92 3.36
CA LEU A 247 1.28 12.02 2.16
C LEU A 247 -0.21 11.87 2.55
N LYS A 248 -0.94 12.99 2.48
CA LYS A 248 -2.34 13.07 2.93
C LYS A 248 -3.27 12.71 1.78
N ILE A 249 -3.96 11.59 1.90
CA ILE A 249 -4.84 11.07 0.87
C ILE A 249 -6.29 11.43 1.19
N ASP A 250 -6.95 12.18 0.28
CA ASP A 250 -8.38 12.52 0.36
C ASP A 250 -9.00 12.42 -1.04
N ARG A 251 -8.84 11.25 -1.67
CA ARG A 251 -9.37 10.99 -2.99
C ARG A 251 -10.73 10.34 -2.90
N SER A 252 -11.71 10.91 -3.61
CA SER A 252 -13.03 10.33 -3.80
C SER A 252 -13.24 10.06 -5.29
N ILE A 253 -13.65 8.86 -5.64
CA ILE A 253 -13.87 8.41 -7.01
C ILE A 253 -15.36 8.11 -7.19
N ILE A 254 -15.90 8.47 -8.33
CA ILE A 254 -17.32 8.25 -8.65
C ILE A 254 -17.41 7.05 -9.59
N TYR A 255 -18.20 6.06 -9.22
CA TYR A 255 -18.62 4.98 -10.12
C TYR A 255 -20.11 5.08 -10.43
N GLU A 256 -20.50 4.56 -11.58
CA GLU A 256 -21.89 4.52 -12.02
C GLU A 256 -22.31 3.06 -12.26
N LYS A 257 -23.42 2.66 -11.66
CA LYS A 257 -24.06 1.35 -11.89
C LYS A 257 -25.54 1.54 -12.09
N ASN A 258 -26.07 1.00 -13.20
CA ASN A 258 -27.49 1.12 -13.55
C ASN A 258 -27.99 2.58 -13.56
N GLY A 259 -27.18 3.51 -14.07
CA GLY A 259 -27.53 4.94 -14.12
C GLY A 259 -27.44 5.68 -12.78
N VAL A 260 -27.07 5.00 -11.69
CA VAL A 260 -26.91 5.62 -10.36
C VAL A 260 -25.45 5.86 -10.07
N ARG A 261 -25.09 7.13 -9.83
CA ARG A 261 -23.73 7.54 -9.47
C ARG A 261 -23.54 7.52 -7.97
N LYS A 262 -22.43 6.90 -7.53
CA LYS A 262 -22.01 6.87 -6.12
C LYS A 262 -20.55 7.23 -6.01
N ALA A 263 -20.22 8.02 -4.99
CA ALA A 263 -18.84 8.31 -4.63
C ALA A 263 -18.36 7.32 -3.56
N TYR A 264 -17.11 6.87 -3.69
CA TYR A 264 -16.44 6.09 -2.65
C TYR A 264 -14.98 6.55 -2.51
N LYS A 265 -14.38 6.24 -1.38
CA LYS A 265 -12.97 6.51 -1.12
C LYS A 265 -12.20 5.19 -1.21
N PRO A 266 -11.29 5.02 -2.17
CA PRO A 266 -10.51 3.78 -2.30
C PRO A 266 -9.49 3.59 -1.18
N TRP A 267 -9.11 4.65 -0.48
CA TRP A 267 -8.23 4.58 0.68
C TRP A 267 -9.01 4.37 1.97
N ASN A 268 -8.67 3.32 2.71
CA ASN A 268 -9.24 3.05 4.03
C ASN A 268 -8.75 4.09 5.04
N ALA A 269 -9.69 4.82 5.67
CA ALA A 269 -9.34 5.88 6.62
C ALA A 269 -8.64 5.36 7.90
N ASN A 270 -8.81 4.08 8.21
CA ASN A 270 -8.21 3.45 9.37
C ASN A 270 -6.83 2.85 9.10
N ARG A 271 -6.30 3.00 7.87
CA ARG A 271 -5.04 2.38 7.50
C ARG A 271 -3.99 3.43 7.16
N LEU A 272 -2.79 3.25 7.75
CA LEU A 272 -1.57 3.95 7.41
C LEU A 272 -0.66 2.99 6.66
N VAL A 273 0.07 3.52 5.68
CA VAL A 273 1.09 2.77 4.94
C VAL A 273 2.40 3.54 4.97
N TYR A 274 3.46 2.88 5.35
CA TYR A 274 4.80 3.43 5.50
C TYR A 274 5.69 2.92 4.38
N LEU A 275 6.32 3.82 3.67
CA LEU A 275 7.09 3.53 2.47
C LEU A 275 8.55 3.96 2.65
N THR A 276 9.46 3.10 2.26
CA THR A 276 10.90 3.41 2.21
C THR A 276 11.24 4.26 0.99
N THR A 277 10.50 4.08 -0.11
CA THR A 277 10.68 4.78 -1.38
C THR A 277 9.35 5.19 -1.99
N GLU A 278 9.39 6.21 -2.85
CA GLU A 278 8.22 6.63 -3.63
C GLU A 278 7.95 5.72 -4.84
N ASN A 279 8.92 4.94 -5.24
CA ASN A 279 8.74 3.95 -6.31
C ASN A 279 8.22 2.65 -5.72
N VAL A 280 6.89 2.50 -5.68
CA VAL A 280 6.20 1.38 -5.02
C VAL A 280 5.75 0.30 -6.00
N GLY A 281 6.02 0.45 -7.29
CA GLY A 281 5.61 -0.54 -8.28
C GLY A 281 5.54 -0.03 -9.71
N SER A 282 4.81 -0.75 -10.54
CA SER A 282 4.68 -0.49 -11.96
C SER A 282 3.22 -0.50 -12.43
N LEU A 283 2.93 0.28 -13.47
CA LEU A 283 1.69 0.17 -14.23
C LEU A 283 1.94 -0.74 -15.43
N VAL A 284 1.53 -2.00 -15.32
CA VAL A 284 1.68 -2.99 -16.39
C VAL A 284 0.50 -2.91 -17.32
N TRP A 285 0.76 -2.80 -18.64
CA TRP A 285 -0.28 -2.71 -19.65
C TRP A 285 0.01 -3.59 -20.87
N GLY A 286 -1.04 -3.96 -21.59
CA GLY A 286 -0.97 -4.81 -22.77
C GLY A 286 -1.75 -4.25 -23.94
N THR A 287 -1.52 -4.83 -25.12
CA THR A 287 -2.21 -4.45 -26.35
C THR A 287 -3.57 -5.14 -26.47
N LEU A 288 -4.61 -4.35 -26.77
CA LEU A 288 -5.93 -4.85 -27.10
C LEU A 288 -5.97 -5.45 -28.50
N ALA A 289 -6.74 -6.52 -28.68
CA ALA A 289 -6.91 -7.18 -29.98
C ALA A 289 -7.45 -6.22 -31.06
N GLU A 290 -8.33 -5.31 -30.71
CA GLU A 290 -8.89 -4.30 -31.61
C GLU A 290 -7.86 -3.30 -32.15
N LYS A 291 -6.71 -3.13 -31.47
CA LYS A 291 -5.59 -2.30 -31.96
C LYS A 291 -4.84 -2.98 -33.09
N THR A 292 -4.73 -4.30 -33.02
CA THR A 292 -4.03 -5.13 -34.04
C THR A 292 -4.94 -5.61 -35.17
N SER A 293 -6.22 -5.80 -34.85
CA SER A 293 -7.24 -6.27 -35.80
C SER A 293 -8.45 -5.32 -35.72
N PRO A 294 -8.37 -4.13 -36.34
CA PRO A 294 -9.42 -3.13 -36.27
C PRO A 294 -10.70 -3.60 -36.96
N VAL A 295 -11.86 -3.23 -36.41
CA VAL A 295 -13.16 -3.49 -37.01
C VAL A 295 -13.44 -2.43 -38.07
N GLU A 296 -13.96 -2.83 -39.23
CA GLU A 296 -14.33 -1.92 -40.32
C GLU A 296 -15.46 -0.98 -39.88
N GLY A 297 -15.36 0.31 -40.25
CA GLY A 297 -16.34 1.31 -39.89
C GLY A 297 -16.16 1.92 -38.49
N VAL A 298 -15.17 1.49 -37.71
CA VAL A 298 -14.83 2.03 -36.41
C VAL A 298 -13.61 2.93 -36.50
N VAL A 299 -13.69 4.11 -35.90
CA VAL A 299 -12.55 5.03 -35.80
C VAL A 299 -11.84 4.80 -34.47
N TYR A 300 -10.55 4.53 -34.53
CA TYR A 300 -9.72 4.27 -33.34
C TYR A 300 -8.72 5.39 -33.09
N THR A 301 -8.54 5.74 -31.84
CA THR A 301 -7.53 6.70 -31.36
C THR A 301 -6.83 6.11 -30.14
N THR A 302 -5.51 6.09 -30.14
CA THR A 302 -4.72 5.65 -28.97
C THR A 302 -4.30 6.87 -28.15
N VAL A 303 -4.50 6.80 -26.85
CA VAL A 303 -4.09 7.82 -25.87
C VAL A 303 -3.16 7.17 -24.85
N ASP A 304 -2.07 7.86 -24.50
CA ASP A 304 -1.04 7.39 -23.55
C ASP A 304 -0.56 5.96 -23.86
N GLU A 305 -0.49 5.59 -25.15
CA GLU A 305 -0.08 4.27 -25.68
C GLU A 305 -0.96 3.09 -25.26
N MET A 306 -1.55 3.12 -24.08
CA MET A 306 -2.30 2.01 -23.45
C MET A 306 -3.83 2.12 -23.60
N LYS A 307 -4.37 3.32 -23.78
CA LYS A 307 -5.83 3.55 -23.89
C LYS A 307 -6.26 3.54 -25.35
N LEU A 308 -7.21 2.70 -25.68
CA LEU A 308 -7.82 2.66 -27.00
C LEU A 308 -9.22 3.26 -26.94
N ILE A 309 -9.40 4.39 -27.60
CA ILE A 309 -10.69 5.04 -27.74
C ILE A 309 -11.24 4.70 -29.11
N SER A 310 -12.42 4.08 -29.16
CA SER A 310 -13.12 3.69 -30.39
C SER A 310 -14.44 4.46 -30.52
N ARG A 311 -14.80 4.80 -31.77
CA ARG A 311 -16.04 5.49 -32.09
C ARG A 311 -16.70 4.80 -33.28
N PHE A 312 -17.97 4.47 -33.14
CA PHE A 312 -18.76 3.82 -34.18
C PHE A 312 -20.23 4.24 -34.11
N ARG A 313 -20.94 4.07 -35.22
CA ARG A 313 -22.37 4.36 -35.32
C ARG A 313 -23.16 3.12 -35.61
N THR A 314 -24.33 3.00 -34.97
CA THR A 314 -25.36 2.04 -35.33
C THR A 314 -26.53 2.72 -36.01
N ALA A 315 -27.22 2.02 -36.94
CA ALA A 315 -28.25 2.64 -37.79
C ALA A 315 -29.67 2.57 -37.19
N ASN A 316 -29.97 1.59 -36.34
CA ASN A 316 -31.30 1.42 -35.77
C ASN A 316 -31.24 0.91 -34.33
N PRO A 317 -31.43 1.78 -33.33
CA PRO A 317 -31.57 3.25 -33.43
C PRO A 317 -30.27 3.92 -33.92
N LEU A 318 -30.44 5.16 -34.48
CA LEU A 318 -29.22 5.94 -34.83
C LEU A 318 -28.60 6.48 -33.59
N VAL A 319 -27.45 5.89 -33.24
CA VAL A 319 -26.62 6.31 -32.10
C VAL A 319 -25.15 6.31 -32.49
N GLU A 320 -24.38 7.21 -31.88
CA GLU A 320 -22.92 7.20 -31.95
C GLU A 320 -22.38 6.77 -30.59
N THR A 321 -21.66 5.67 -30.57
CA THR A 321 -21.04 5.15 -29.35
C THR A 321 -19.56 5.48 -29.34
N THR A 322 -19.09 6.07 -28.26
CA THR A 322 -17.68 6.25 -27.96
C THR A 322 -17.33 5.30 -26.81
N ALA A 323 -16.36 4.42 -27.02
CA ALA A 323 -15.89 3.48 -26.00
C ALA A 323 -14.40 3.66 -25.76
N GLY A 324 -14.00 3.67 -24.50
CA GLY A 324 -12.62 3.64 -24.07
C GLY A 324 -12.29 2.30 -23.43
N GLN A 325 -11.18 1.71 -23.79
CA GLN A 325 -10.74 0.41 -23.30
C GLN A 325 -9.24 0.41 -23.03
N MET A 326 -8.81 -0.37 -22.05
CA MET A 326 -7.39 -0.68 -21.82
C MET A 326 -7.24 -2.04 -21.15
N LEU A 327 -6.07 -2.67 -21.36
CA LEU A 327 -5.59 -3.79 -20.56
C LEU A 327 -4.50 -3.24 -19.66
N ALA A 328 -4.79 -3.03 -18.40
CA ALA A 328 -3.81 -2.49 -17.47
C ALA A 328 -4.11 -2.90 -16.03
N LEU A 329 -3.05 -3.02 -15.24
CA LEU A 329 -3.12 -3.24 -13.79
C LEU A 329 -1.93 -2.55 -13.13
N THR A 330 -2.20 -1.88 -12.01
CA THR A 330 -1.15 -1.41 -11.12
C THR A 330 -0.63 -2.57 -10.29
N VAL A 331 0.66 -2.83 -10.35
CA VAL A 331 1.34 -3.92 -9.64
C VAL A 331 2.21 -3.29 -8.56
N ILE A 332 1.99 -3.67 -7.31
CA ILE A 332 2.83 -3.27 -6.18
C ILE A 332 4.03 -4.20 -6.12
N GLU A 333 5.20 -3.63 -5.98
CA GLU A 333 6.50 -4.32 -5.90
C GLU A 333 7.20 -3.96 -4.60
N GLY A 334 8.21 -4.74 -4.18
CA GLY A 334 8.97 -4.44 -2.97
C GLY A 334 8.12 -4.49 -1.69
N VAL A 335 7.19 -5.44 -1.60
CA VAL A 335 6.26 -5.57 -0.46
C VAL A 335 6.95 -5.84 0.88
N ASP A 336 8.18 -6.31 0.87
CA ASP A 336 9.05 -6.50 2.01
C ASP A 336 9.45 -5.17 2.67
N GLN A 337 9.46 -4.07 1.90
CA GLN A 337 9.80 -2.72 2.36
C GLN A 337 8.56 -1.85 2.64
N ILE A 338 7.37 -2.43 2.56
CA ILE A 338 6.11 -1.75 2.86
C ILE A 338 5.65 -2.18 4.25
N TYR A 339 5.45 -1.22 5.14
CA TYR A 339 4.88 -1.43 6.47
C TYR A 339 3.49 -0.82 6.49
N TYR A 340 2.60 -1.42 7.27
CA TYR A 340 1.24 -0.92 7.38
C TYR A 340 0.73 -1.01 8.81
N GLN A 341 -0.18 -0.11 9.15
CA GLN A 341 -0.79 -0.04 10.47
C GLN A 341 -2.29 0.12 10.36
N ASP A 342 -3.03 -0.70 11.08
CA ASP A 342 -4.49 -0.60 11.17
C ASP A 342 -4.87 -0.02 12.53
N ILE A 343 -5.61 1.09 12.50
CA ILE A 343 -6.03 1.80 13.73
C ILE A 343 -7.11 1.02 14.48
N THR A 344 -7.81 0.11 13.81
CA THR A 344 -8.86 -0.70 14.45
C THR A 344 -8.32 -1.88 15.22
N ASP A 345 -7.08 -2.30 14.90
CA ASP A 345 -6.45 -3.44 15.53
C ASP A 345 -5.65 -3.03 16.77
N ALA A 346 -5.83 -3.76 17.85
CA ALA A 346 -4.96 -3.61 19.00
C ALA A 346 -3.57 -4.17 18.68
N GLN A 347 -2.52 -3.40 19.01
CA GLN A 347 -1.17 -3.94 18.96
C GLN A 347 -1.06 -5.05 20.00
N THR A 348 -0.98 -6.29 19.57
CA THR A 348 -0.55 -7.39 20.44
C THR A 348 0.89 -7.11 20.83
N VAL A 349 1.10 -6.82 22.10
CA VAL A 349 2.45 -6.66 22.67
C VAL A 349 3.23 -7.93 22.32
N ASP A 350 4.40 -7.79 21.74
CA ASP A 350 5.23 -8.85 21.14
C ASP A 350 5.66 -9.98 22.08
N ALA A 351 4.72 -10.56 22.82
CA ALA A 351 4.93 -11.87 23.44
C ALA A 351 5.22 -12.96 22.37
N GLU A 352 4.74 -12.79 21.13
CA GLU A 352 5.00 -13.73 20.03
C GLU A 352 6.33 -13.49 19.29
N LYS A 353 6.84 -12.24 19.21
CA LYS A 353 8.19 -12.02 18.66
C LYS A 353 9.29 -12.47 19.61
N GLU A 354 9.11 -12.29 20.91
CA GLU A 354 10.00 -12.90 21.90
C GLU A 354 9.89 -14.43 21.89
N ALA A 355 8.73 -15.00 21.61
CA ALA A 355 8.55 -16.45 21.49
C ALA A 355 9.11 -17.04 20.19
N GLN A 356 9.07 -16.32 19.06
CA GLN A 356 9.62 -16.82 17.77
C GLN A 356 11.15 -16.72 17.70
N ASP A 357 11.76 -15.71 18.33
CA ASP A 357 13.24 -15.64 18.45
C ASP A 357 13.78 -16.57 19.54
N SER A 358 12.91 -17.05 20.43
CA SER A 358 13.28 -17.94 21.55
C SER A 358 12.98 -19.42 21.33
N THR A 359 12.35 -19.79 20.21
CA THR A 359 11.88 -21.17 19.97
C THR A 359 13.00 -22.20 19.77
N ASP A 360 14.25 -21.79 19.64
CA ASP A 360 15.38 -22.71 19.45
C ASP A 360 16.52 -22.59 20.47
N VAL A 361 16.37 -21.75 21.50
CA VAL A 361 17.41 -21.68 22.55
C VAL A 361 17.18 -22.80 23.56
N LYS A 362 18.06 -23.77 23.53
CA LYS A 362 18.03 -24.93 24.41
C LYS A 362 19.04 -24.74 25.56
N VAL A 363 18.72 -25.25 26.73
CA VAL A 363 19.62 -25.31 27.88
C VAL A 363 19.77 -26.75 28.33
N THR A 364 20.99 -27.19 28.60
CA THR A 364 21.27 -28.55 29.09
C THR A 364 21.49 -28.52 30.59
N ILE A 365 20.62 -29.18 31.34
CA ILE A 365 20.68 -29.26 32.81
C ILE A 365 20.36 -30.70 33.22
N TRP A 366 21.10 -31.23 34.20
CA TRP A 366 21.04 -32.63 34.66
C TRP A 366 21.29 -33.69 33.59
N GLY A 367 21.91 -33.31 32.44
CA GLY A 367 22.16 -34.21 31.32
C GLY A 367 21.10 -34.27 30.26
N ASP A 368 19.96 -33.60 30.46
CA ASP A 368 18.86 -33.49 29.53
C ASP A 368 18.79 -32.08 28.93
N THR A 369 18.22 -31.97 27.74
CA THR A 369 18.08 -30.71 27.03
C THR A 369 16.63 -30.23 27.08
N TYR A 370 16.45 -28.97 27.51
CA TYR A 370 15.12 -28.36 27.70
C TYR A 370 15.01 -27.08 26.86
N LYS A 371 13.80 -26.72 26.51
CA LYS A 371 13.50 -25.41 25.92
C LYS A 371 13.74 -24.33 26.98
N LYS A 372 14.71 -23.47 26.72
CA LYS A 372 15.22 -22.50 27.71
C LYS A 372 14.15 -21.57 28.25
N THR A 373 13.22 -21.13 27.38
CA THR A 373 12.12 -20.23 27.76
C THR A 373 11.21 -20.85 28.82
N GLU A 374 10.75 -22.07 28.57
CA GLU A 374 9.82 -22.80 29.44
C GLU A 374 10.54 -23.19 30.75
N PHE A 375 11.75 -23.65 30.65
CA PHE A 375 12.57 -23.99 31.83
C PHE A 375 12.76 -22.79 32.76
N VAL A 376 13.12 -21.62 32.22
CA VAL A 376 13.35 -20.40 33.00
C VAL A 376 12.04 -19.87 33.61
N GLN A 377 10.90 -20.03 32.96
CA GLN A 377 9.60 -19.67 33.53
C GLN A 377 9.27 -20.53 34.78
N GLU A 378 9.45 -21.82 34.70
CA GLU A 378 9.20 -22.72 35.84
C GLU A 378 10.22 -22.48 36.98
N LEU A 379 11.49 -22.26 36.63
CA LEU A 379 12.50 -21.90 37.61
C LEU A 379 12.17 -20.60 38.37
N ASN A 380 11.69 -19.57 37.65
CA ASN A 380 11.30 -18.31 38.24
C ASN A 380 10.06 -18.42 39.17
N LYS A 381 9.09 -19.31 38.83
CA LYS A 381 7.94 -19.57 39.70
C LYS A 381 8.37 -20.10 41.05
N ILE A 382 9.34 -20.99 41.09
CA ILE A 382 9.83 -21.61 42.31
C ILE A 382 10.74 -20.67 43.10
N THR A 383 11.66 -19.98 42.40
CA THR A 383 12.67 -19.14 43.03
C THR A 383 12.26 -17.70 43.29
N GLY A 384 11.11 -17.24 42.72
CA GLY A 384 10.72 -15.83 42.70
C GLY A 384 11.71 -14.94 41.94
N GLY A 385 12.55 -15.54 41.11
CA GLY A 385 13.58 -14.86 40.33
C GLY A 385 13.04 -14.10 39.10
N LYS A 386 13.93 -13.34 38.44
CA LYS A 386 13.62 -12.60 37.20
C LYS A 386 14.59 -12.97 36.07
N LEU A 387 14.94 -14.27 35.97
CA LEU A 387 15.74 -14.75 34.85
C LEU A 387 14.91 -14.70 33.56
N THR A 388 15.58 -14.51 32.44
CA THR A 388 14.95 -14.51 31.11
C THR A 388 15.61 -15.54 30.20
N ALA A 389 15.00 -15.93 29.12
CA ALA A 389 15.59 -16.82 28.12
C ALA A 389 16.91 -16.28 27.54
N LYS A 390 17.13 -14.96 27.61
CA LYS A 390 18.40 -14.29 27.22
C LYS A 390 19.49 -14.37 28.28
N SER A 391 19.19 -14.84 29.48
CA SER A 391 20.20 -15.01 30.56
C SER A 391 21.26 -16.06 30.14
N ALA A 392 22.51 -15.86 30.50
CA ALA A 392 23.56 -16.82 30.21
C ALA A 392 23.26 -18.16 30.89
N ASP A 393 23.57 -19.29 30.26
CA ASP A 393 23.29 -20.64 30.76
C ASP A 393 23.94 -20.89 32.12
N GLU A 394 25.14 -20.33 32.32
CA GLU A 394 25.86 -20.39 33.61
C GLU A 394 25.08 -19.79 34.77
N LYS A 395 24.31 -18.71 34.54
CA LYS A 395 23.44 -18.08 35.54
C LYS A 395 22.23 -18.93 35.87
N ILE A 396 21.66 -19.60 34.86
CA ILE A 396 20.52 -20.49 35.02
C ILE A 396 20.97 -21.73 35.82
N ILE A 397 22.09 -22.33 35.44
CA ILE A 397 22.69 -23.49 36.14
C ILE A 397 23.03 -23.14 37.59
N ALA A 398 23.66 -21.97 37.81
CA ALA A 398 23.95 -21.51 39.16
C ALA A 398 22.70 -21.40 40.04
N ARG A 399 21.63 -20.88 39.47
CA ARG A 399 20.34 -20.71 40.16
C ARG A 399 19.65 -22.04 40.46
N VAL A 400 19.82 -23.02 39.58
CA VAL A 400 19.30 -24.39 39.82
C VAL A 400 20.10 -25.06 40.94
N ASN A 401 21.41 -24.86 40.99
CA ASN A 401 22.25 -25.44 42.05
C ASN A 401 22.06 -24.77 43.42
N GLU A 402 21.37 -23.65 43.50
CA GLU A 402 20.98 -22.98 44.75
C GLU A 402 19.66 -23.51 45.32
N LEU A 403 18.91 -24.36 44.56
CA LEU A 403 17.64 -24.96 45.03
C LEU A 403 17.88 -25.98 46.15
N ASN A 404 16.90 -26.08 47.04
CA ASN A 404 16.84 -27.18 47.98
C ASN A 404 16.30 -28.47 47.31
N ASP A 405 16.46 -29.61 47.94
CA ASP A 405 16.07 -30.93 47.37
C ASP A 405 14.58 -31.03 47.00
N GLU A 406 13.68 -30.34 47.74
CA GLU A 406 12.25 -30.31 47.48
C GLU A 406 11.89 -29.45 46.25
N ASP A 407 12.48 -28.29 46.16
CA ASP A 407 12.27 -27.36 45.03
C ASP A 407 12.89 -27.91 43.73
N GLU A 408 14.04 -28.56 43.79
CA GLU A 408 14.65 -29.26 42.69
C GLU A 408 13.81 -30.42 42.18
N ALA A 409 13.24 -31.21 43.06
CA ALA A 409 12.31 -32.31 42.70
C ALA A 409 11.05 -31.77 42.02
N THR A 410 10.50 -30.66 42.55
CA THR A 410 9.32 -29.98 41.97
C THR A 410 9.64 -29.43 40.59
N LEU A 411 10.79 -28.79 40.40
CA LEU A 411 11.23 -28.27 39.10
C LEU A 411 11.41 -29.41 38.10
N LYS A 412 12.07 -30.50 38.47
CA LYS A 412 12.25 -31.68 37.61
C LYS A 412 10.90 -32.25 37.15
N ALA A 413 9.94 -32.37 38.03
CA ALA A 413 8.60 -32.90 37.71
C ALA A 413 7.83 -32.00 36.74
N THR A 414 7.95 -30.66 36.88
CA THR A 414 7.24 -29.70 36.00
C THR A 414 7.90 -29.56 34.63
N VAL A 415 9.23 -29.63 34.53
CA VAL A 415 9.91 -29.46 33.24
C VAL A 415 10.09 -30.77 32.45
N GLU A 416 9.74 -31.92 33.03
CA GLU A 416 9.86 -33.20 32.33
C GLU A 416 8.98 -33.29 31.07
N SER A 417 7.85 -32.58 31.06
CA SER A 417 6.98 -32.43 29.87
C SER A 417 7.56 -31.52 28.79
N HIS A 418 8.60 -30.79 29.09
CA HIS A 418 9.23 -29.78 28.20
C HIS A 418 10.62 -30.22 27.68
N LYS A 419 10.96 -31.51 27.81
CA LYS A 419 12.16 -32.09 27.19
C LYS A 419 12.05 -31.94 25.65
N SER A 420 13.10 -31.42 25.01
CA SER A 420 13.20 -31.41 23.55
C SER A 420 14.04 -32.62 23.12
N GLU A 421 13.46 -33.43 22.24
CA GLU A 421 14.20 -34.51 21.56
C GLU A 421 15.39 -34.00 20.77
#